data_e96bee670d8d1bbb77d70bdff34fd4d8
#
_entry.id   e96bee670d8d1bbb77d70bdff34fd4d8
#
_cell.length_a   1.000
_cell.length_b   1.000
_cell.length_c   1.000
_cell.angle_alpha   90.00
_cell.angle_beta   90.00
_cell.angle_gamma   90.00
#
_symmetry.space_group_name_H-M   'P 1'
#
loop_
_entity.id
_entity.type
_entity.pdbx_description
1 polymer ?
#
loop_
_entity_poly.entity_id
_entity_poly.type
_entity_poly.pdbx_seq_one_letter_code
_entity_poly.pdbx_strand_id
1 'polypeptide(L)'
;TALDGTVEAELRDTAYGLLARVAVPVQVSPLSVQELDTVDFAQKLEGRGQDTVFVAYRLCEKNCTGAYASVLFCRPKQMELPRPSYTVRVENRGEAFDIYVKSNCYAHQVELETDLTDRPFSDNYFPLCTPQGVCVALEKNSVEPEVMVEQLRESLRVRSVADTY
;
A
#
# COMPACT_ATOMS: atom_id res chain seq x y z
N THR A 1 5.50 -3.98 24.55
CA THR A 1 6.08 -5.24 24.05
C THR A 1 7.27 -4.88 23.17
N ALA A 2 8.36 -5.66 23.25
CA ALA A 2 9.48 -5.53 22.31
C ALA A 2 9.03 -6.04 20.92
N LEU A 3 9.52 -5.41 19.87
CA LEU A 3 9.29 -5.81 18.49
C LEU A 3 10.48 -6.64 18.02
N ASP A 4 10.22 -7.82 17.45
CA ASP A 4 11.20 -8.71 16.82
C ASP A 4 10.69 -9.04 15.41
N GLY A 5 11.41 -8.60 14.41
CA GLY A 5 10.95 -8.70 13.04
C GLY A 5 12.05 -8.52 12.00
N THR A 6 11.62 -8.31 10.78
CA THR A 6 12.51 -8.04 9.63
C THR A 6 11.93 -6.88 8.83
N VAL A 7 12.75 -5.87 8.56
CA VAL A 7 12.42 -4.85 7.57
C VAL A 7 12.84 -5.36 6.20
N GLU A 8 11.88 -5.50 5.31
CA GLU A 8 12.10 -5.85 3.90
C GLU A 8 12.04 -4.58 3.05
N ALA A 9 13.05 -4.37 2.20
CA ALA A 9 13.09 -3.32 1.20
C ALA A 9 13.29 -3.94 -0.19
N GLU A 10 12.42 -3.60 -1.13
CA GLU A 10 12.38 -4.17 -2.48
C GLU A 10 12.46 -3.04 -3.51
N LEU A 11 13.50 -3.02 -4.32
CA LEU A 11 13.54 -2.20 -5.52
C LEU A 11 12.69 -2.86 -6.60
N ARG A 12 11.69 -2.14 -7.11
CA ARG A 12 10.75 -2.62 -8.12
C ARG A 12 10.61 -1.60 -9.25
N ASP A 13 10.28 -2.09 -10.43
CA ASP A 13 9.75 -1.23 -11.50
C ASP A 13 8.24 -1.00 -11.33
N THR A 14 7.71 -0.03 -12.08
CA THR A 14 6.28 0.33 -12.02
C THR A 14 5.33 -0.76 -12.50
N ALA A 15 5.83 -1.81 -13.18
CA ALA A 15 5.07 -3.01 -13.56
C ALA A 15 5.16 -4.15 -12.53
N TYR A 16 5.64 -3.86 -11.31
CA TYR A 16 5.86 -4.80 -10.21
C TYR A 16 7.04 -5.75 -10.37
N GLY A 17 7.88 -5.58 -11.37
CA GLY A 17 9.10 -6.37 -11.54
C GLY A 17 10.05 -6.18 -10.35
N LEU A 18 10.45 -7.26 -9.70
CA LEU A 18 11.41 -7.24 -8.60
C LEU A 18 12.84 -7.16 -9.16
N LEU A 19 13.54 -6.07 -8.86
CA LEU A 19 14.91 -5.82 -9.33
C LEU A 19 15.96 -6.17 -8.27
N ALA A 20 15.66 -5.91 -7.00
CA ALA A 20 16.51 -6.26 -5.87
C ALA A 20 15.68 -6.35 -4.59
N ARG A 21 16.18 -7.07 -3.61
CA ARG A 21 15.60 -7.19 -2.26
C ARG A 21 16.68 -7.21 -1.20
N VAL A 22 16.44 -6.50 -0.13
CA VAL A 22 17.24 -6.51 1.09
C VAL A 22 16.31 -6.79 2.26
N ALA A 23 16.77 -7.61 3.20
CA ALA A 23 16.04 -7.93 4.43
C ALA A 23 16.97 -7.68 5.62
N VAL A 24 16.54 -6.83 6.53
CA VAL A 24 17.31 -6.43 7.72
C VAL A 24 16.56 -6.90 8.96
N PRO A 25 17.14 -7.81 9.77
CA PRO A 25 16.54 -8.18 11.04
C PRO A 25 16.56 -6.99 12.00
N VAL A 26 15.47 -6.80 12.73
CA VAL A 26 15.32 -5.69 13.68
C VAL A 26 14.78 -6.18 15.01
N GLN A 27 15.28 -5.58 16.08
CA GLN A 27 14.84 -5.86 17.44
C GLN A 27 14.72 -4.54 18.20
N VAL A 28 13.49 -4.06 18.39
CA VAL A 28 13.22 -2.75 18.98
C VAL A 28 12.61 -2.91 20.36
N SER A 29 13.26 -2.31 21.36
CA SER A 29 12.75 -2.29 22.74
C SER A 29 11.49 -1.41 22.86
N PRO A 30 10.62 -1.64 23.85
CA PRO A 30 9.47 -0.77 24.08
C PRO A 30 9.89 0.69 24.27
N LEU A 31 9.12 1.61 23.69
CA LEU A 31 9.35 3.07 23.79
C LEU A 31 10.74 3.52 23.31
N SER A 32 11.33 2.80 22.35
CA SER A 32 12.62 3.15 21.75
C SER A 32 12.51 3.25 20.22
N VAL A 33 13.54 3.82 19.62
CA VAL A 33 13.72 3.92 18.16
C VAL A 33 15.02 3.22 17.82
N GLN A 34 15.02 2.44 16.75
CA GLN A 34 16.22 1.86 16.15
C GLN A 34 16.43 2.47 14.77
N GLU A 35 17.57 3.09 14.58
CA GLU A 35 18.04 3.52 13.25
C GLU A 35 18.65 2.31 12.53
N LEU A 36 18.33 2.16 11.26
CA LEU A 36 18.87 1.10 10.40
C LEU A 36 19.91 1.68 9.46
N ASP A 37 20.83 0.82 9.02
CA ASP A 37 21.81 1.18 8.02
C ASP A 37 21.13 1.56 6.68
N THR A 38 21.81 2.40 5.92
CA THR A 38 21.35 2.80 4.60
C THR A 38 21.33 1.61 3.65
N VAL A 39 20.19 1.41 2.99
CA VAL A 39 20.06 0.43 1.91
C VAL A 39 20.43 1.10 0.59
N ASP A 40 21.47 0.61 -0.07
CA ASP A 40 21.98 1.15 -1.34
C ASP A 40 21.58 0.25 -2.52
N PHE A 41 20.87 0.82 -3.48
CA PHE A 41 20.49 0.18 -4.74
C PHE A 41 21.19 0.79 -5.97
N ALA A 42 22.22 1.64 -5.80
CA ALA A 42 22.85 2.39 -6.89
C ALA A 42 23.28 1.51 -8.07
N GLN A 43 23.94 0.36 -7.79
CA GLN A 43 24.35 -0.58 -8.84
C GLN A 43 23.18 -1.17 -9.64
N LYS A 44 22.00 -1.30 -9.04
CA LYS A 44 20.79 -1.83 -9.70
C LYS A 44 20.05 -0.77 -10.49
N LEU A 45 20.36 0.50 -10.24
CA LEU A 45 19.81 1.64 -10.96
C LEU A 45 20.64 2.04 -12.18
N GLU A 46 21.87 1.50 -12.34
CA GLU A 46 22.70 1.78 -13.51
C GLU A 46 21.98 1.45 -14.82
N GLY A 47 21.87 2.45 -15.69
CA GLY A 47 21.18 2.31 -16.98
C GLY A 47 19.64 2.29 -16.91
N ARG A 48 19.04 2.54 -15.74
CA ARG A 48 17.58 2.66 -15.55
C ARG A 48 17.17 4.08 -15.21
N GLY A 49 15.99 4.50 -15.69
CA GLY A 49 15.38 5.77 -15.28
C GLY A 49 14.92 5.70 -13.83
N GLN A 50 15.25 6.72 -13.04
CA GLN A 50 14.76 6.85 -11.66
C GLN A 50 13.25 7.10 -11.58
N ASP A 51 12.65 7.50 -12.67
CA ASP A 51 11.22 7.76 -12.89
C ASP A 51 10.39 6.49 -13.15
N THR A 52 11.04 5.36 -13.41
CA THR A 52 10.38 4.07 -13.71
C THR A 52 10.48 3.04 -12.57
N VAL A 53 11.11 3.41 -11.45
CA VAL A 53 11.37 2.51 -10.33
C VAL A 53 11.03 3.15 -8.98
N PHE A 54 10.73 2.31 -8.00
CA PHE A 54 10.44 2.72 -6.63
C PHE A 54 10.98 1.68 -5.64
N VAL A 55 11.15 2.06 -4.39
CA VAL A 55 11.41 1.12 -3.29
C VAL A 55 10.12 0.89 -2.52
N ALA A 56 9.68 -0.36 -2.46
CA ALA A 56 8.66 -0.82 -1.53
C ALA A 56 9.32 -1.32 -0.25
N TYR A 57 8.83 -0.95 0.91
CA TYR A 57 9.33 -1.47 2.17
C TYR A 57 8.21 -1.78 3.15
N ARG A 58 8.46 -2.73 4.03
CA ARG A 58 7.53 -3.14 5.10
C ARG A 58 8.26 -3.74 6.27
N LEU A 59 7.60 -3.75 7.42
CA LEU A 59 8.00 -4.54 8.57
C LEU A 59 7.25 -5.87 8.57
N CYS A 60 7.99 -6.96 8.70
CA CYS A 60 7.47 -8.32 8.86
C CYS A 60 7.76 -8.80 10.27
N GLU A 61 6.74 -9.02 11.07
CA GLU A 61 6.80 -9.68 12.36
C GLU A 61 6.40 -11.16 12.24
N LYS A 62 6.71 -11.99 13.25
CA LYS A 62 6.40 -13.43 13.23
C LYS A 62 4.92 -13.75 12.95
N ASN A 63 4.02 -12.91 13.41
CA ASN A 63 2.57 -13.14 13.34
C ASN A 63 1.82 -12.03 12.58
N CYS A 64 2.51 -11.05 12.06
CA CYS A 64 1.92 -9.91 11.37
C CYS A 64 2.86 -9.40 10.28
N THR A 65 2.37 -9.29 9.08
CA THR A 65 3.09 -8.62 8.00
C THR A 65 2.48 -7.24 7.82
N GLY A 66 3.27 -6.21 8.07
CA GLY A 66 2.85 -4.82 7.90
C GLY A 66 2.51 -4.48 6.45
N ALA A 67 1.73 -3.43 6.28
CA ALA A 67 1.48 -2.86 4.96
C ALA A 67 2.77 -2.36 4.31
N TYR A 68 2.80 -2.34 2.98
CA TYR A 68 3.89 -1.70 2.26
C TYR A 68 3.77 -0.18 2.35
N ALA A 69 4.91 0.48 2.52
CA ALA A 69 5.09 1.87 2.18
C ALA A 69 6.04 1.98 0.98
N SER A 70 6.12 3.14 0.35
CA SER A 70 6.97 3.35 -0.82
C SER A 70 7.81 4.61 -0.74
N VAL A 71 9.00 4.55 -1.35
CA VAL A 71 9.89 5.69 -1.58
C VAL A 71 10.14 5.83 -3.07
N LEU A 72 10.03 7.06 -3.57
CA LEU A 72 10.31 7.42 -4.96
C LEU A 72 11.67 8.10 -5.05
N PHE A 73 12.39 7.91 -6.15
CA PHE A 73 13.68 8.56 -6.41
C PHE A 73 13.55 9.96 -7.03
N CYS A 74 12.34 10.30 -7.49
CA CYS A 74 12.00 11.62 -8.03
C CYS A 74 10.62 12.07 -7.52
N ARG A 75 10.21 13.28 -7.87
CA ARG A 75 8.88 13.79 -7.49
C ARG A 75 7.79 12.98 -8.19
N PRO A 76 6.61 12.73 -7.55
CA PRO A 76 5.52 11.95 -8.17
C PRO A 76 5.15 12.37 -9.58
N LYS A 77 5.12 13.70 -9.86
CA LYS A 77 4.84 14.25 -11.19
C LYS A 77 5.91 13.98 -12.26
N GLN A 78 7.07 13.52 -11.86
CA GLN A 78 8.18 13.16 -12.75
C GLN A 78 8.27 11.64 -12.98
N MET A 79 7.48 10.87 -12.21
CA MET A 79 7.40 9.43 -12.38
C MET A 79 6.65 9.07 -13.65
N GLU A 80 7.15 8.10 -14.38
CA GLU A 80 6.40 7.41 -15.44
C GLU A 80 5.41 6.43 -14.81
N LEU A 81 4.30 6.97 -14.29
CA LEU A 81 3.25 6.15 -13.68
C LEU A 81 2.33 5.61 -14.78
N PRO A 82 2.27 4.27 -14.96
CA PRO A 82 1.27 3.69 -15.84
C PRO A 82 -0.13 3.91 -15.24
N ARG A 83 -1.15 4.00 -16.10
CA ARG A 83 -2.54 4.07 -15.61
C ARG A 83 -2.94 2.73 -15.00
N PRO A 84 -3.29 2.69 -13.69
CA PRO A 84 -3.66 1.47 -13.03
C PRO A 84 -5.08 1.03 -13.42
N SER A 85 -5.27 -0.28 -13.53
CA SER A 85 -6.59 -0.91 -13.54
C SER A 85 -6.82 -1.57 -12.18
N TYR A 86 -7.87 -1.13 -11.48
CA TYR A 86 -8.17 -1.61 -10.14
C TYR A 86 -9.13 -2.79 -10.15
N THR A 87 -8.90 -3.71 -9.24
CA THR A 87 -9.87 -4.76 -8.87
C THR A 87 -10.22 -4.57 -7.41
N VAL A 88 -11.52 -4.43 -7.12
CA VAL A 88 -12.04 -4.24 -5.77
C VAL A 88 -12.93 -5.43 -5.40
N ARG A 89 -12.69 -6.00 -4.23
CA ARG A 89 -13.54 -7.03 -3.61
C ARG A 89 -13.91 -6.58 -2.21
N VAL A 90 -15.19 -6.67 -1.88
CA VAL A 90 -15.73 -6.30 -0.57
C VAL A 90 -16.24 -7.55 0.13
N GLU A 91 -15.89 -7.74 1.39
CA GLU A 91 -16.37 -8.83 2.25
C GLU A 91 -16.97 -8.26 3.53
N ASN A 92 -18.09 -8.84 3.95
CA ASN A 92 -18.75 -8.47 5.21
C ASN A 92 -18.16 -9.31 6.37
N ARG A 93 -17.54 -8.62 7.36
CA ARG A 93 -16.99 -9.26 8.58
C ARG A 93 -17.81 -8.98 9.84
N GLY A 94 -19.11 -8.81 9.73
CA GLY A 94 -19.98 -8.48 10.86
C GLY A 94 -19.92 -6.99 11.19
N GLU A 95 -19.00 -6.56 12.06
CA GLU A 95 -18.83 -5.16 12.50
C GLU A 95 -18.12 -4.25 11.49
N ALA A 96 -17.55 -4.81 10.43
CA ALA A 96 -16.82 -4.07 9.41
C ALA A 96 -16.96 -4.70 8.03
N PHE A 97 -16.62 -3.94 7.00
CA PHE A 97 -16.33 -4.44 5.67
C PHE A 97 -14.83 -4.50 5.46
N ASP A 98 -14.32 -5.60 4.92
CA ASP A 98 -12.97 -5.70 4.38
C ASP A 98 -13.01 -5.38 2.89
N ILE A 99 -12.22 -4.40 2.49
CA ILE A 99 -12.12 -3.92 1.12
C ILE A 99 -10.73 -4.27 0.60
N TYR A 100 -10.67 -5.23 -0.30
CA TYR A 100 -9.44 -5.67 -0.95
C TYR A 100 -9.25 -4.91 -2.25
N VAL A 101 -8.17 -4.15 -2.34
CA VAL A 101 -7.83 -3.33 -3.52
C VAL A 101 -6.55 -3.85 -4.13
N LYS A 102 -6.59 -4.14 -5.44
CA LYS A 102 -5.43 -4.54 -6.24
C LYS A 102 -5.34 -3.69 -7.48
N SER A 103 -4.14 -3.60 -8.04
CA SER A 103 -3.92 -3.02 -9.36
C SER A 103 -2.98 -3.89 -10.20
N ASN A 104 -2.96 -3.66 -11.49
CA ASN A 104 -2.07 -4.34 -12.44
C ASN A 104 -0.66 -3.74 -12.48
N CYS A 105 -0.44 -2.58 -11.83
CA CYS A 105 0.84 -1.87 -11.78
C CYS A 105 0.93 -1.04 -10.50
N TYR A 106 2.10 -0.49 -10.21
CA TYR A 106 2.29 0.43 -9.09
C TYR A 106 1.31 1.60 -9.15
N ALA A 107 0.62 1.84 -8.03
CA ALA A 107 -0.24 3.00 -7.87
C ALA A 107 0.16 3.78 -6.61
N HIS A 108 0.49 5.06 -6.79
CA HIS A 108 0.95 5.93 -5.73
C HIS A 108 -0.22 6.69 -5.10
N GLN A 109 -0.30 6.67 -3.76
CA GLN A 109 -1.34 7.36 -2.98
C GLN A 109 -2.76 7.03 -3.47
N VAL A 110 -3.14 5.75 -3.33
CA VAL A 110 -4.48 5.28 -3.68
C VAL A 110 -5.48 5.81 -2.67
N GLU A 111 -6.49 6.50 -3.18
CA GLU A 111 -7.62 7.04 -2.44
C GLU A 111 -8.84 6.16 -2.64
N LEU A 112 -9.53 5.86 -1.54
CA LEU A 112 -10.85 5.26 -1.52
C LEU A 112 -11.89 6.30 -1.11
N GLU A 113 -13.00 6.33 -1.82
CA GLU A 113 -14.13 7.21 -1.56
C GLU A 113 -15.45 6.44 -1.72
N THR A 114 -16.46 6.75 -0.90
CA THR A 114 -17.83 6.27 -1.03
C THR A 114 -18.81 7.34 -0.57
N ASP A 115 -19.96 7.40 -1.21
CA ASP A 115 -21.06 8.31 -0.84
C ASP A 115 -22.04 7.67 0.17
N LEU A 116 -21.81 6.43 0.60
CA LEU A 116 -22.74 5.67 1.46
C LEU A 116 -22.55 5.93 2.94
N THR A 117 -21.42 6.46 3.35
CA THR A 117 -21.11 6.75 4.75
C THR A 117 -19.98 7.77 4.85
N ASP A 118 -20.03 8.58 5.91
CA ASP A 118 -18.96 9.52 6.26
C ASP A 118 -17.86 8.88 7.14
N ARG A 119 -17.93 7.57 7.38
CA ARG A 119 -16.94 6.87 8.18
C ARG A 119 -15.60 6.82 7.48
N PRO A 120 -14.50 7.04 8.22
CA PRO A 120 -13.17 6.90 7.65
C PRO A 120 -12.85 5.42 7.38
N PHE A 121 -12.14 5.17 6.29
CA PHE A 121 -11.46 3.90 6.08
C PHE A 121 -10.32 3.73 7.10
N SER A 122 -9.96 2.51 7.45
CA SER A 122 -8.84 2.23 8.36
C SER A 122 -7.50 2.72 7.83
N ASP A 123 -7.38 2.86 6.50
CA ASP A 123 -6.26 3.46 5.80
C ASP A 123 -6.74 4.12 4.52
N ASN A 124 -6.06 5.18 4.09
CA ASN A 124 -6.31 5.86 2.82
C ASN A 124 -5.01 6.51 2.32
N TYR A 125 -4.92 6.79 1.02
CA TYR A 125 -3.70 7.29 0.38
C TYR A 125 -2.52 6.32 0.47
N PHE A 126 -2.79 5.02 0.48
CA PHE A 126 -1.79 3.96 0.54
C PHE A 126 -1.20 3.65 -0.84
N PRO A 127 0.05 3.14 -0.91
CA PRO A 127 0.61 2.68 -2.17
C PRO A 127 0.19 1.22 -2.46
N LEU A 128 -0.10 0.92 -3.71
CA LEU A 128 -0.16 -0.46 -4.20
C LEU A 128 1.20 -0.83 -4.78
N CYS A 129 1.99 -1.53 -3.99
CA CYS A 129 3.39 -1.86 -4.30
C CYS A 129 3.58 -3.24 -4.91
N THR A 130 2.56 -4.08 -4.85
CA THR A 130 2.63 -5.49 -5.26
C THR A 130 1.29 -5.97 -5.83
N PRO A 131 1.28 -7.06 -6.63
CA PRO A 131 0.06 -7.65 -7.16
C PRO A 131 -0.92 -8.19 -6.10
N GLN A 132 -0.44 -8.41 -4.87
CA GLN A 132 -1.27 -8.88 -3.75
C GLN A 132 -2.28 -7.82 -3.32
N GLY A 133 -1.95 -6.54 -3.50
CA GLY A 133 -2.79 -5.41 -3.11
C GLY A 133 -2.81 -5.15 -1.60
N VAL A 134 -3.82 -4.43 -1.16
CA VAL A 134 -4.01 -3.99 0.23
C VAL A 134 -5.43 -4.34 0.66
N CYS A 135 -5.62 -4.65 1.94
CA CYS A 135 -6.92 -4.79 2.57
C CYS A 135 -7.14 -3.61 3.51
N VAL A 136 -8.24 -2.90 3.32
CA VAL A 136 -8.66 -1.75 4.13
C VAL A 136 -10.00 -2.08 4.78
N ALA A 137 -10.16 -1.75 6.06
CA ALA A 137 -11.42 -1.94 6.76
C ALA A 137 -12.27 -0.65 6.72
N LEU A 138 -13.59 -0.83 6.63
CA LEU A 138 -14.59 0.21 6.84
C LEU A 138 -15.53 -0.27 7.95
N GLU A 139 -15.47 0.38 9.11
CA GLU A 139 -16.32 0.03 10.24
C GLU A 139 -17.78 0.38 9.95
N LYS A 140 -18.69 -0.51 10.34
CA LYS A 140 -20.14 -0.27 10.25
C LYS A 140 -20.61 0.61 11.39
N ASN A 141 -21.68 1.34 11.13
CA ASN A 141 -22.37 2.11 12.16
C ASN A 141 -23.72 1.46 12.46
N SER A 142 -23.96 1.14 13.71
CA SER A 142 -25.27 0.59 14.15
C SER A 142 -26.45 1.57 14.05
N VAL A 143 -26.16 2.86 13.80
CA VAL A 143 -27.17 3.94 13.68
C VAL A 143 -27.50 4.25 12.23
N GLU A 144 -26.64 3.87 11.28
CA GLU A 144 -26.85 4.06 9.85
C GLU A 144 -27.68 2.90 9.24
N PRO A 145 -28.39 3.13 8.12
CA PRO A 145 -29.06 2.06 7.40
C PRO A 145 -28.07 0.93 7.07
N GLU A 146 -28.53 -0.30 7.10
CA GLU A 146 -27.69 -1.44 6.74
C GLU A 146 -27.23 -1.33 5.29
N VAL A 147 -25.94 -1.08 5.09
CA VAL A 147 -25.30 -1.02 3.78
C VAL A 147 -25.02 -2.45 3.34
N MET A 148 -25.43 -2.80 2.14
CA MET A 148 -25.14 -4.11 1.55
C MET A 148 -23.77 -4.10 0.84
N VAL A 149 -23.12 -5.27 0.79
CA VAL A 149 -21.81 -5.45 0.13
C VAL A 149 -21.82 -4.96 -1.31
N GLU A 150 -22.88 -5.26 -2.06
CA GLU A 150 -23.05 -4.87 -3.46
C GLU A 150 -23.14 -3.35 -3.61
N GLN A 151 -23.93 -2.69 -2.75
CA GLN A 151 -24.06 -1.23 -2.76
C GLN A 151 -22.74 -0.55 -2.48
N LEU A 152 -22.02 -1.03 -1.45
CA LEU A 152 -20.69 -0.49 -1.12
C LEU A 152 -19.74 -0.68 -2.31
N ARG A 153 -19.68 -1.87 -2.90
CA ARG A 153 -18.81 -2.16 -4.04
C ARG A 153 -19.11 -1.26 -5.25
N GLU A 154 -20.38 -0.97 -5.52
CA GLU A 154 -20.80 -0.12 -6.65
C GLU A 154 -20.53 1.37 -6.40
N SER A 155 -20.58 1.82 -5.14
CA SER A 155 -20.32 3.20 -4.76
C SER A 155 -18.83 3.53 -4.60
N LEU A 156 -17.98 2.51 -4.39
CA LEU A 156 -16.56 2.71 -4.16
C LEU A 156 -15.88 3.30 -5.41
N ARG A 157 -15.25 4.43 -5.22
CA ARG A 157 -14.35 5.06 -6.18
C ARG A 157 -12.92 4.85 -5.72
N VAL A 158 -12.07 4.41 -6.64
CA VAL A 158 -10.64 4.19 -6.41
C VAL A 158 -9.87 5.09 -7.37
N ARG A 159 -9.01 5.94 -6.83
CA ARG A 159 -8.16 6.85 -7.58
C ARG A 159 -6.74 6.83 -7.05
N SER A 160 -5.78 7.22 -7.85
CA SER A 160 -4.39 7.43 -7.45
C SER A 160 -3.83 8.71 -8.07
N VAL A 161 -2.60 9.02 -7.75
CA VAL A 161 -1.90 10.16 -8.37
C VAL A 161 -1.87 10.06 -9.89
N ALA A 162 -1.78 8.86 -10.47
CA ALA A 162 -1.80 8.68 -11.94
C ALA A 162 -3.13 9.09 -12.60
N ASP A 163 -4.22 9.19 -11.83
CA ASP A 163 -5.53 9.60 -12.33
C ASP A 163 -5.73 11.13 -12.32
N THR A 164 -4.74 11.87 -11.80
CA THR A 164 -4.81 13.33 -11.65
C THR A 164 -4.04 14.10 -12.73
N TYR A 165 -3.36 13.39 -13.64
CA TYR A 165 -2.55 13.97 -14.72
C TYR A 165 -3.10 13.66 -16.11
#